data_3f6d97984f35e00633ab6df85c85454e
#
_entry.id   3f6d97984f35e00633ab6df85c85454e
#
_cell.length_a   1.000
_cell.length_b   1.000
_cell.length_c   1.000
_cell.angle_alpha   90.00
_cell.angle_beta   90.00
_cell.angle_gamma   90.00
#
_symmetry.space_group_name_H-M   'P 1'
#
loop_
_entity.id
_entity.type
_entity.pdbx_description
1 polymer ?
#
loop_
_entity_poly.entity_id
_entity_poly.type
_entity_poly.pdbx_seq_one_letter_code
_entity_poly.pdbx_strand_id
1 'polypeptide(L)'
;MNWNQLLSGKRFGMEEYHERKHERTDFQRDYDRLIFSSPFRRLQNKTQVFPLPGSIFVHNRLTHSLEVSCVGRSLGNNVAKGLMLKYPDGSVNFPEIGSIVSAACLADDMGNPPFGHSGERAISAYFAEGNGKKLQEKILNEGGRYEDFLHFEGNANAMRLLTHQFIGRRKGGFAPNPKLGSELYRLKR
;
A
#
# COMPACT_ATOMS: atom_id res chain seq x y z
N MET A 1 -13.57 8.46 -19.57
CA MET A 1 -12.84 8.46 -18.29
C MET A 1 -13.08 9.82 -17.64
N ASN A 2 -13.48 9.84 -16.37
CA ASN A 2 -13.72 11.10 -15.65
C ASN A 2 -12.54 11.40 -14.72
N TRP A 3 -11.70 12.34 -15.11
CA TRP A 3 -10.48 12.70 -14.37
C TRP A 3 -10.77 13.30 -12.99
N ASN A 4 -11.84 14.09 -12.84
CA ASN A 4 -12.22 14.66 -11.55
C ASN A 4 -12.64 13.59 -10.53
N GLN A 5 -13.22 12.48 -11.02
CA GLN A 5 -13.49 11.33 -10.16
C GLN A 5 -12.21 10.56 -9.82
N LEU A 6 -11.27 10.44 -10.77
CA LEU A 6 -10.00 9.73 -10.56
C LEU A 6 -9.05 10.46 -9.62
N LEU A 7 -9.02 11.79 -9.68
CA LEU A 7 -8.15 12.64 -8.84
C LEU A 7 -8.92 13.27 -7.66
N SER A 8 -9.98 12.61 -7.22
CA SER A 8 -10.78 13.06 -6.07
C SER A 8 -10.03 12.93 -4.76
N GLY A 9 -10.01 13.95 -3.92
CA GLY A 9 -9.45 13.98 -2.57
C GLY A 9 -10.27 13.22 -1.50
N LYS A 10 -11.35 12.52 -1.87
CA LYS A 10 -12.16 11.73 -0.93
C LYS A 10 -11.30 10.71 -0.20
N ARG A 11 -11.64 10.44 1.06
CA ARG A 11 -10.92 9.52 1.93
C ARG A 11 -11.76 8.31 2.30
N PHE A 12 -11.14 7.14 2.33
CA PHE A 12 -11.78 5.88 2.69
C PHE A 12 -12.30 5.95 4.14
N GLY A 13 -13.59 5.64 4.33
CA GLY A 13 -14.24 5.67 5.65
C GLY A 13 -14.44 7.08 6.22
N MET A 14 -14.30 8.12 5.40
CA MET A 14 -14.51 9.53 5.75
C MET A 14 -15.29 10.22 4.63
N GLU A 15 -16.54 9.80 4.41
CA GLU A 15 -17.37 10.24 3.28
C GLU A 15 -17.66 11.75 3.32
N GLU A 16 -17.74 12.33 4.53
CA GLU A 16 -17.97 13.76 4.77
C GLU A 16 -16.66 14.59 4.82
N TYR A 17 -15.53 13.95 4.52
CA TYR A 17 -14.26 14.68 4.53
C TYR A 17 -14.20 15.68 3.38
N HIS A 18 -13.96 16.94 3.74
CA HIS A 18 -13.65 18.00 2.81
C HIS A 18 -12.15 18.32 2.87
N GLU A 19 -11.52 18.35 1.70
CA GLU A 19 -10.12 18.72 1.59
C GLU A 19 -9.90 20.12 2.16
N ARG A 20 -9.02 20.24 3.14
CA ARG A 20 -8.62 21.55 3.65
C ARG A 20 -7.62 22.15 2.69
N LYS A 21 -7.79 23.42 2.34
CA LYS A 21 -6.79 24.18 1.56
C LYS A 21 -5.52 24.32 2.41
N HIS A 22 -4.53 23.50 2.13
CA HIS A 22 -3.19 23.55 2.71
C HIS A 22 -2.16 23.62 1.57
N GLU A 23 -0.95 24.05 1.91
CA GLU A 23 0.18 24.05 0.96
C GLU A 23 0.50 22.64 0.43
N ARG A 24 0.28 21.60 1.26
CA ARG A 24 0.42 20.20 0.88
C ARG A 24 -0.92 19.57 0.55
N THR A 25 -0.98 18.91 -0.60
CA THR A 25 -2.18 18.20 -1.04
C THR A 25 -2.46 16.95 -0.20
N ASP A 26 -3.67 16.44 -0.27
CA ASP A 26 -4.05 15.21 0.43
C ASP A 26 -3.26 13.99 -0.04
N PHE A 27 -2.85 13.94 -1.30
CA PHE A 27 -2.02 12.86 -1.85
C PHE A 27 -0.58 12.90 -1.32
N GLN A 28 0.02 14.08 -1.22
CA GLN A 28 1.33 14.26 -0.58
C GLN A 28 1.29 13.87 0.90
N ARG A 29 0.21 14.23 1.59
CA ARG A 29 0.00 13.83 2.98
C ARG A 29 -0.17 12.32 3.15
N ASP A 30 -0.75 11.62 2.18
CA ASP A 30 -0.84 10.15 2.21
C ASP A 30 0.54 9.51 2.11
N TYR A 31 1.40 10.03 1.24
CA TYR A 31 2.80 9.61 1.16
C TYR A 31 3.53 9.77 2.50
N ASP A 32 3.43 10.96 3.11
CA ASP A 32 4.05 11.24 4.41
C ASP A 32 3.54 10.28 5.49
N ARG A 33 2.22 10.06 5.56
CA ARG A 33 1.60 9.15 6.52
C ARG A 33 2.07 7.72 6.38
N LEU A 34 2.29 7.25 5.16
CA LEU A 34 2.84 5.92 4.89
C LEU A 34 4.27 5.80 5.41
N ILE A 35 5.16 6.73 5.06
CA ILE A 35 6.57 6.73 5.49
C ILE A 35 6.71 6.72 7.01
N PHE A 36 5.87 7.48 7.72
CA PHE A 36 5.91 7.55 9.19
C PHE A 36 5.19 6.38 9.87
N SER A 37 4.57 5.49 9.12
CA SER A 37 3.81 4.39 9.68
C SER A 37 4.68 3.24 10.19
N SER A 38 4.24 2.58 11.26
CA SER A 38 4.91 1.41 11.79
C SER A 38 4.96 0.24 10.78
N PRO A 39 3.88 -0.07 10.01
CA PRO A 39 3.95 -1.11 9.00
C PRO A 39 5.01 -0.86 7.93
N PHE A 40 5.15 0.39 7.45
CA PHE A 40 6.19 0.74 6.49
C PHE A 40 7.59 0.58 7.09
N ARG A 41 7.82 1.08 8.30
CA ARG A 41 9.13 0.98 8.98
C ARG A 41 9.56 -0.47 9.25
N ARG A 42 8.61 -1.39 9.45
CA ARG A 42 8.91 -2.84 9.61
C ARG A 42 9.48 -3.46 8.34
N LEU A 43 9.34 -2.85 7.17
CA LEU A 43 9.95 -3.31 5.93
C LEU A 43 11.49 -3.35 6.01
N GLN A 44 12.09 -2.54 6.88
CA GLN A 44 13.54 -2.55 7.13
C GLN A 44 14.06 -3.94 7.52
N ASN A 45 13.28 -4.69 8.28
CA ASN A 45 13.65 -6.01 8.78
C ASN A 45 13.09 -7.18 7.93
N LYS A 46 12.51 -6.85 6.77
CA LYS A 46 11.99 -7.86 5.83
C LYS A 46 12.92 -7.95 4.63
N THR A 47 13.50 -9.13 4.43
CA THR A 47 14.28 -9.43 3.24
C THR A 47 13.39 -9.91 2.09
N GLN A 48 13.78 -9.56 0.85
CA GLN A 48 13.16 -10.13 -0.36
C GLN A 48 13.83 -11.45 -0.76
N VAL A 49 15.14 -11.53 -0.54
CA VAL A 49 15.99 -12.67 -0.85
C VAL A 49 16.91 -12.91 0.35
N PHE A 50 17.54 -14.08 0.44
CA PHE A 50 18.52 -14.37 1.46
C PHE A 50 19.66 -13.35 1.41
N PRO A 51 19.93 -12.61 2.49
CA PRO A 51 21.06 -11.69 2.52
C PRO A 51 22.35 -12.50 2.52
N LEU A 52 23.23 -12.25 1.54
CA LEU A 52 24.57 -12.82 1.54
C LEU A 52 25.42 -12.09 2.58
N PRO A 53 26.11 -12.82 3.48
CA PRO A 53 27.00 -12.19 4.45
C PRO A 53 28.12 -11.42 3.78
N GLY A 54 28.39 -10.20 4.26
CA GLY A 54 29.53 -9.39 3.81
C GLY A 54 29.19 -8.32 2.75
N SER A 55 27.95 -8.21 2.29
CA SER A 55 27.53 -7.09 1.42
C SER A 55 27.24 -5.84 2.25
N ILE A 56 27.91 -4.72 1.93
CA ILE A 56 27.63 -3.40 2.51
C ILE A 56 26.29 -2.87 1.98
N PHE A 57 25.89 -3.24 0.76
CA PHE A 57 24.60 -2.91 0.16
C PHE A 57 23.56 -3.96 0.53
N VAL A 58 22.92 -3.79 1.69
CA VAL A 58 21.79 -4.63 2.07
C VAL A 58 20.52 -4.08 1.41
N HIS A 59 20.06 -4.77 0.37
CA HIS A 59 18.78 -4.49 -0.26
C HIS A 59 17.66 -5.09 0.59
N ASN A 60 16.86 -4.26 1.24
CA ASN A 60 15.70 -4.68 2.01
C ASN A 60 14.40 -4.11 1.40
N ARG A 61 13.25 -4.57 1.88
CA ARG A 61 11.97 -4.11 1.32
C ARG A 61 11.74 -2.62 1.51
N LEU A 62 12.30 -2.00 2.54
CA LEU A 62 12.14 -0.56 2.77
C LEU A 62 12.88 0.25 1.70
N THR A 63 14.15 -0.07 1.42
CA THR A 63 14.93 0.61 0.38
C THR A 63 14.31 0.38 -1.00
N HIS A 64 13.87 -0.86 -1.29
CA HIS A 64 13.16 -1.19 -2.52
C HIS A 64 11.89 -0.34 -2.70
N SER A 65 11.04 -0.25 -1.68
CA SER A 65 9.80 0.54 -1.74
C SER A 65 10.08 2.03 -2.01
N LEU A 66 11.16 2.58 -1.42
CA LEU A 66 11.58 3.96 -1.68
C LEU A 66 12.06 4.16 -3.13
N GLU A 67 12.86 3.25 -3.64
CA GLU A 67 13.36 3.29 -5.03
C GLU A 67 12.20 3.20 -6.03
N VAL A 68 11.31 2.24 -5.87
CA VAL A 68 10.12 2.08 -6.72
C VAL A 68 9.24 3.31 -6.66
N SER A 69 9.07 3.90 -5.46
CA SER A 69 8.30 5.12 -5.26
C SER A 69 8.92 6.33 -5.99
N CYS A 70 10.24 6.47 -6.01
CA CYS A 70 10.94 7.53 -6.73
C CYS A 70 10.75 7.39 -8.25
N VAL A 71 10.91 6.18 -8.78
CA VAL A 71 10.68 5.89 -10.21
C VAL A 71 9.23 6.14 -10.58
N GLY A 72 8.29 5.62 -9.77
CA GLY A 72 6.86 5.79 -9.96
C GLY A 72 6.44 7.27 -10.00
N ARG A 73 7.01 8.10 -9.12
CA ARG A 73 6.79 9.55 -9.13
C ARG A 73 7.24 10.17 -10.43
N SER A 74 8.42 9.81 -10.92
CA SER A 74 8.98 10.34 -12.16
C SER A 74 8.12 9.97 -13.36
N LEU A 75 7.68 8.72 -13.45
CA LEU A 75 6.77 8.25 -14.50
C LEU A 75 5.41 8.96 -14.42
N GLY A 76 4.84 9.08 -13.24
CA GLY A 76 3.58 9.79 -13.00
C GLY A 76 3.65 11.26 -13.43
N ASN A 77 4.76 11.95 -13.13
CA ASN A 77 4.98 13.33 -13.54
C ASN A 77 5.12 13.46 -15.07
N ASN A 78 5.72 12.49 -15.74
CA ASN A 78 5.81 12.50 -17.21
C ASN A 78 4.43 12.32 -17.85
N VAL A 79 3.62 11.40 -17.31
CA VAL A 79 2.23 11.21 -17.76
C VAL A 79 1.42 12.49 -17.51
N ALA A 80 1.57 13.11 -16.34
CA ALA A 80 0.89 14.36 -16.00
C ALA A 80 1.18 15.48 -17.02
N LYS A 81 2.45 15.65 -17.40
CA LYS A 81 2.85 16.63 -18.43
C LYS A 81 2.14 16.37 -19.78
N GLY A 82 2.10 15.11 -20.22
CA GLY A 82 1.41 14.72 -21.45
C GLY A 82 -0.10 15.00 -21.39
N LEU A 83 -0.72 14.73 -20.22
CA LEU A 83 -2.15 15.01 -20.02
C LEU A 83 -2.46 16.52 -19.97
N MET A 84 -1.61 17.33 -19.37
CA MET A 84 -1.76 18.80 -19.36
C MET A 84 -1.73 19.37 -20.77
N LEU A 85 -0.89 18.84 -21.65
CA LEU A 85 -0.86 19.24 -23.07
C LEU A 85 -2.13 18.82 -23.82
N LYS A 86 -2.68 17.66 -23.47
CA LYS A 86 -3.89 17.12 -24.11
C LYS A 86 -5.18 17.78 -23.60
N TYR A 87 -5.19 18.23 -22.35
CA TYR A 87 -6.33 18.83 -21.66
C TYR A 87 -5.92 20.17 -21.02
N PRO A 88 -5.75 21.23 -21.81
CA PRO A 88 -5.16 22.49 -21.35
C PRO A 88 -6.11 23.38 -20.53
N ASP A 89 -7.35 22.96 -20.32
CA ASP A 89 -8.40 23.73 -19.64
C ASP A 89 -8.14 23.98 -18.14
N GLY A 90 -7.15 23.29 -17.57
CA GLY A 90 -6.78 23.45 -16.15
C GLY A 90 -7.83 22.97 -15.13
N SER A 91 -8.91 22.34 -15.60
CA SER A 91 -10.01 21.87 -14.74
C SER A 91 -9.62 20.70 -13.82
N VAL A 92 -8.49 20.04 -14.10
CA VAL A 92 -8.00 18.84 -13.42
C VAL A 92 -6.57 19.05 -12.95
N ASN A 93 -6.28 18.72 -11.70
CA ASN A 93 -4.93 18.81 -11.13
C ASN A 93 -4.07 17.60 -11.50
N PHE A 94 -3.67 17.48 -12.77
CA PHE A 94 -2.82 16.40 -13.26
C PHE A 94 -1.46 16.25 -12.54
N PRO A 95 -0.78 17.31 -12.04
CA PRO A 95 0.44 17.17 -11.26
C PRO A 95 0.34 16.22 -10.06
N GLU A 96 -0.86 16.00 -9.52
CA GLU A 96 -1.06 15.05 -8.41
C GLU A 96 -0.86 13.58 -8.79
N ILE A 97 -0.88 13.23 -10.07
CA ILE A 97 -0.64 11.86 -10.54
C ILE A 97 0.71 11.33 -10.03
N GLY A 98 1.75 12.17 -10.04
CA GLY A 98 3.05 11.79 -9.50
C GLY A 98 3.01 11.44 -8.01
N SER A 99 2.28 12.23 -7.23
CA SER A 99 2.09 11.99 -5.78
C SER A 99 1.30 10.71 -5.52
N ILE A 100 0.23 10.47 -6.27
CA ILE A 100 -0.62 9.27 -6.15
C ILE A 100 0.20 8.01 -6.46
N VAL A 101 0.88 7.98 -7.60
CA VAL A 101 1.68 6.83 -8.03
C VAL A 101 2.82 6.58 -7.04
N SER A 102 3.50 7.63 -6.60
CA SER A 102 4.57 7.54 -5.60
C SER A 102 4.09 6.90 -4.29
N ALA A 103 2.94 7.34 -3.77
CA ALA A 103 2.36 6.78 -2.55
C ALA A 103 1.88 5.32 -2.75
N ALA A 104 1.31 4.99 -3.91
CA ALA A 104 0.91 3.62 -4.24
C ALA A 104 2.13 2.68 -4.29
N CYS A 105 3.19 3.07 -4.98
CA CYS A 105 4.44 2.32 -5.04
C CYS A 105 5.08 2.12 -3.65
N LEU A 106 5.00 3.14 -2.78
CA LEU A 106 5.51 3.04 -1.41
C LEU A 106 4.75 1.99 -0.58
N ALA A 107 3.44 1.86 -0.81
CA ALA A 107 2.58 0.94 -0.07
C ALA A 107 2.60 -0.50 -0.61
N ASP A 108 3.14 -0.72 -1.81
CA ASP A 108 3.07 -1.98 -2.55
C ASP A 108 3.58 -3.20 -1.74
N ASP A 109 4.72 -3.05 -1.09
CA ASP A 109 5.39 -4.13 -0.35
C ASP A 109 4.96 -4.26 1.12
N MET A 110 4.10 -3.35 1.63
CA MET A 110 3.78 -3.29 3.07
C MET A 110 3.17 -4.58 3.62
N GLY A 111 2.39 -5.28 2.80
CA GLY A 111 1.70 -6.52 3.19
C GLY A 111 2.49 -7.79 2.94
N ASN A 112 3.59 -7.73 2.19
CA ASN A 112 4.36 -8.88 1.81
C ASN A 112 5.12 -9.47 3.02
N PRO A 113 5.15 -10.82 3.18
CA PRO A 113 5.96 -11.48 4.19
C PRO A 113 7.44 -11.47 3.78
N PRO A 114 8.36 -11.81 4.70
CA PRO A 114 9.73 -12.14 4.32
C PRO A 114 9.74 -13.25 3.24
N PHE A 115 10.69 -13.21 2.32
CA PHE A 115 10.87 -14.14 1.21
C PHE A 115 9.77 -14.12 0.14
N GLY A 116 8.91 -13.08 0.11
CA GLY A 116 7.90 -12.87 -0.93
C GLY A 116 6.93 -14.05 -1.10
N HIS A 117 6.70 -14.50 -2.33
CA HIS A 117 5.78 -15.60 -2.63
C HIS A 117 6.17 -16.94 -1.97
N SER A 118 7.44 -17.16 -1.68
CA SER A 118 7.85 -18.35 -0.91
C SER A 118 7.39 -18.24 0.53
N GLY A 119 7.43 -17.04 1.11
CA GLY A 119 6.88 -16.76 2.43
C GLY A 119 5.36 -16.92 2.49
N GLU A 120 4.64 -16.46 1.45
CA GLU A 120 3.18 -16.63 1.33
C GLU A 120 2.82 -18.12 1.32
N ARG A 121 3.48 -18.91 0.46
CA ARG A 121 3.28 -20.37 0.41
C ARG A 121 3.60 -21.05 1.74
N ALA A 122 4.67 -20.63 2.42
CA ALA A 122 5.04 -21.19 3.71
C ALA A 122 3.98 -20.89 4.80
N ILE A 123 3.41 -19.68 4.82
CA ILE A 123 2.31 -19.34 5.73
C ILE A 123 1.10 -20.22 5.43
N SER A 124 0.68 -20.30 4.17
CA SER A 124 -0.48 -21.10 3.77
C SER A 124 -0.28 -22.59 4.12
N ALA A 125 0.87 -23.18 3.83
CA ALA A 125 1.18 -24.56 4.17
C ALA A 125 1.22 -24.79 5.70
N TYR A 126 1.74 -23.85 6.48
CA TYR A 126 1.76 -23.96 7.94
C TYR A 126 0.35 -24.06 8.52
N PHE A 127 -0.60 -23.29 7.99
CA PHE A 127 -1.99 -23.36 8.45
C PHE A 127 -2.77 -24.52 7.82
N ALA A 128 -2.46 -24.93 6.58
CA ALA A 128 -3.14 -26.05 5.92
C ALA A 128 -2.72 -27.41 6.46
N GLU A 129 -1.43 -27.63 6.68
CA GLU A 129 -0.84 -28.95 6.93
C GLU A 129 -0.01 -28.98 8.22
N GLY A 130 0.47 -27.82 8.68
CA GLY A 130 1.37 -27.71 9.83
C GLY A 130 0.67 -27.50 11.18
N ASN A 131 1.44 -27.04 12.16
CA ASN A 131 0.95 -26.77 13.52
C ASN A 131 -0.07 -25.64 13.61
N GLY A 132 -0.16 -24.77 12.59
CA GLY A 132 -1.17 -23.73 12.50
C GLY A 132 -2.60 -24.26 12.46
N LYS A 133 -2.79 -25.51 12.00
CA LYS A 133 -4.09 -26.19 11.98
C LYS A 133 -4.74 -26.28 13.37
N LYS A 134 -3.93 -26.39 14.41
CA LYS A 134 -4.40 -26.42 15.81
C LYS A 134 -5.03 -25.09 16.28
N LEU A 135 -4.77 -24.00 15.55
CA LEU A 135 -5.29 -22.67 15.87
C LEU A 135 -6.64 -22.37 15.21
N GLN A 136 -7.16 -23.29 14.38
CA GLN A 136 -8.38 -23.06 13.60
C GLN A 136 -9.58 -22.70 14.49
N GLU A 137 -9.87 -23.52 15.49
CA GLU A 137 -11.00 -23.27 16.42
C GLU A 137 -10.86 -21.92 17.15
N LYS A 138 -9.63 -21.62 17.63
CA LYS A 138 -9.36 -20.37 18.33
C LYS A 138 -9.62 -19.16 17.42
N ILE A 139 -9.12 -19.20 16.17
CA ILE A 139 -9.27 -18.11 15.20
C ILE A 139 -10.77 -17.90 14.89
N LEU A 140 -11.52 -18.98 14.67
CA LEU A 140 -12.95 -18.89 14.37
C LEU A 140 -13.76 -18.36 15.56
N ASN A 141 -13.45 -18.81 16.78
CA ASN A 141 -14.11 -18.35 18.00
C ASN A 141 -13.84 -16.87 18.32
N GLU A 142 -12.68 -16.36 17.93
CA GLU A 142 -12.34 -14.93 18.05
C GLU A 142 -12.88 -14.08 16.87
N GLY A 143 -13.71 -14.66 15.98
CA GLY A 143 -14.32 -13.96 14.83
C GLY A 143 -13.37 -13.76 13.65
N GLY A 144 -12.23 -14.45 13.64
CA GLY A 144 -11.30 -14.45 12.52
C GLY A 144 -11.77 -15.35 11.38
N ARG A 145 -11.21 -15.15 10.19
CA ARG A 145 -11.47 -15.97 9.01
C ARG A 145 -10.25 -16.85 8.76
N TYR A 146 -10.40 -18.16 9.00
CA TYR A 146 -9.29 -19.10 8.84
C TYR A 146 -8.79 -19.22 7.40
N GLU A 147 -9.69 -19.05 6.43
CA GLU A 147 -9.39 -19.04 5.00
C GLU A 147 -8.36 -17.98 4.60
N ASP A 148 -8.32 -16.85 5.31
CA ASP A 148 -7.34 -15.78 5.03
C ASP A 148 -5.89 -16.24 5.30
N PHE A 149 -5.70 -17.27 6.13
CA PHE A 149 -4.39 -17.87 6.40
C PHE A 149 -4.07 -19.00 5.42
N LEU A 150 -5.08 -19.74 4.94
CA LEU A 150 -4.90 -20.79 3.95
C LEU A 150 -4.53 -20.22 2.57
N HIS A 151 -5.04 -19.02 2.28
CA HIS A 151 -4.83 -18.29 1.03
C HIS A 151 -4.16 -16.95 1.30
N PHE A 152 -3.08 -16.97 2.11
CA PHE A 152 -2.38 -15.74 2.43
C PHE A 152 -1.81 -15.07 1.18
N GLU A 153 -2.13 -13.77 1.01
CA GLU A 153 -1.71 -12.97 -0.14
C GLU A 153 -1.26 -11.59 0.32
N GLY A 154 -0.03 -11.20 -0.08
CA GLY A 154 0.61 -9.97 0.38
C GLY A 154 -0.15 -8.70 0.03
N ASN A 155 -0.78 -8.64 -1.16
CA ASN A 155 -1.52 -7.45 -1.58
C ASN A 155 -2.83 -7.28 -0.79
N ALA A 156 -3.53 -8.39 -0.54
CA ALA A 156 -4.72 -8.37 0.31
C ALA A 156 -4.35 -7.91 1.73
N ASN A 157 -3.20 -8.37 2.24
CA ASN A 157 -2.69 -7.92 3.54
C ASN A 157 -2.25 -6.46 3.52
N ALA A 158 -1.66 -5.95 2.44
CA ALA A 158 -1.35 -4.51 2.28
C ALA A 158 -2.64 -3.67 2.34
N MET A 159 -3.68 -4.08 1.61
CA MET A 159 -4.98 -3.42 1.64
C MET A 159 -5.59 -3.44 3.04
N ARG A 160 -5.51 -4.58 3.74
CA ARG A 160 -5.95 -4.71 5.13
C ARG A 160 -5.19 -3.74 6.05
N LEU A 161 -3.87 -3.66 5.96
CA LEU A 161 -3.05 -2.73 6.75
C LEU A 161 -3.45 -1.27 6.54
N LEU A 162 -3.81 -0.90 5.30
CA LEU A 162 -4.21 0.47 4.94
C LEU A 162 -5.63 0.83 5.40
N THR A 163 -6.55 -0.12 5.39
CA THR A 163 -7.99 0.15 5.58
C THR A 163 -8.54 -0.32 6.91
N HIS A 164 -7.90 -1.29 7.58
CA HIS A 164 -8.38 -1.85 8.83
C HIS A 164 -8.34 -0.83 9.97
N GLN A 165 -9.42 -0.77 10.74
CA GLN A 165 -9.47 0.03 11.97
C GLN A 165 -8.77 -0.72 13.11
N PHE A 166 -7.51 -0.39 13.36
CA PHE A 166 -6.80 -0.90 14.54
C PHE A 166 -7.29 -0.21 15.83
N ILE A 167 -7.13 -0.90 16.96
CA ILE A 167 -7.49 -0.37 18.29
C ILE A 167 -6.82 0.99 18.49
N GLY A 168 -7.60 1.99 18.93
CA GLY A 168 -7.14 3.36 19.13
C GLY A 168 -6.97 4.20 17.85
N ARG A 169 -7.37 3.65 16.68
CA ARG A 169 -7.38 4.39 15.41
C ARG A 169 -8.81 4.75 15.00
N ARG A 170 -8.95 5.84 14.25
CA ARG A 170 -10.23 6.27 13.67
C ARG A 170 -10.69 5.31 12.55
N LYS A 171 -11.95 5.38 12.17
CA LYS A 171 -12.50 4.66 11.00
C LYS A 171 -11.62 4.87 9.76
N GLY A 172 -11.52 3.83 8.93
CA GLY A 172 -10.72 3.85 7.69
C GLY A 172 -9.22 3.59 7.88
N GLY A 173 -8.76 3.23 9.09
CA GLY A 173 -7.36 2.91 9.35
C GLY A 173 -6.43 4.08 9.07
N PHE A 174 -5.59 3.98 8.03
CA PHE A 174 -4.80 5.10 7.51
C PHE A 174 -5.67 6.16 6.83
N ALA A 175 -6.95 5.85 6.55
CA ALA A 175 -7.84 6.65 5.73
C ALA A 175 -7.13 7.14 4.45
N PRO A 176 -6.55 6.22 3.66
CA PRO A 176 -5.90 6.58 2.42
C PRO A 176 -6.94 7.09 1.43
N ASN A 177 -6.49 7.82 0.42
CA ASN A 177 -7.35 8.08 -0.71
C ASN A 177 -7.76 6.74 -1.36
N PRO A 178 -9.06 6.51 -1.71
CA PRO A 178 -9.51 5.27 -2.31
C PRO A 178 -8.76 4.88 -3.59
N LYS A 179 -8.20 5.87 -4.30
CA LYS A 179 -7.41 5.66 -5.51
C LYS A 179 -6.06 5.00 -5.22
N LEU A 180 -5.46 5.28 -4.08
CA LEU A 180 -4.24 4.59 -3.65
C LEU A 180 -4.46 3.07 -3.60
N GLY A 181 -5.59 2.62 -3.05
CA GLY A 181 -5.95 1.20 -3.00
C GLY A 181 -6.24 0.60 -4.38
N SER A 182 -6.92 1.35 -5.27
CA SER A 182 -7.24 0.87 -6.62
C SER A 182 -6.01 0.77 -7.52
N GLU A 183 -5.04 1.65 -7.38
CA GLU A 183 -3.78 1.60 -8.12
C GLU A 183 -2.90 0.44 -7.65
N LEU A 184 -2.82 0.18 -6.34
CA LEU A 184 -2.14 -1.02 -5.82
C LEU A 184 -2.70 -2.31 -6.42
N TYR A 185 -4.02 -2.38 -6.64
CA TYR A 185 -4.65 -3.55 -7.24
C TYR A 185 -4.39 -3.67 -8.75
N ARG A 186 -4.22 -2.53 -9.45
CA ARG A 186 -3.95 -2.49 -10.89
C ARG A 186 -2.49 -2.76 -11.25
N LEU A 187 -1.55 -2.33 -10.43
CA LEU A 187 -0.11 -2.50 -10.69
C LEU A 187 0.35 -3.95 -10.65
N LYS A 188 -0.48 -4.88 -10.16
CA LYS A 188 -0.16 -6.30 -10.00
C LYS A 188 -0.97 -7.26 -10.89
N ARG A 189 -1.69 -6.75 -11.87
CA ARG A 189 -2.26 -7.52 -12.98
C ARG A 189 -1.42 -7.31 -14.23
#